data_fed559559451fb3323802531f4172aeb
#
_entry.id   fed559559451fb3323802531f4172aeb
#
_cell.length_a   1.000
_cell.length_b   1.000
_cell.length_c   1.000
_cell.angle_alpha   90.00
_cell.angle_beta   90.00
_cell.angle_gamma   90.00
#
_symmetry.space_group_name_H-M   'P 1'
#
loop_
_entity.id
_entity.type
_entity.pdbx_description
1 polymer ?
#
loop_
_entity_poly.entity_id
_entity_poly.type
_entity_poly.pdbx_seq_one_letter_code
_entity_poly.pdbx_strand_id
1 'polypeptide(L)'
;GRVLSIDSTFNHQLWFAASAASAGEENKEVNNRINRFIKKLSDNWNTAQNGRIIHSLLTGKKRKLREGVKRIIKPRYKKEIVLKEIGYQTFNLYAFAMLIDAGFQFSDDVYRRLKKSVNYMQSKEFKKLIYLTKYSFSYNPPGWEIPYIISVFKPEATNESHYWINQQLKHSYDSKDKSMSLNTADLHTHNARIYECVRWPDSYFKIEMDKISIPTN
;
A
#
# COMPACT_ATOMS: atom_id res chain seq x y z
N GLY A 1 -24.05 10.63 -14.44
CA GLY A 1 -24.21 9.25 -13.96
C GLY A 1 -24.85 9.22 -12.58
N ARG A 2 -25.67 8.22 -12.29
CA ARG A 2 -26.33 8.08 -10.98
C ARG A 2 -25.36 7.44 -9.98
N VAL A 3 -25.10 8.10 -8.86
CA VAL A 3 -24.36 7.50 -7.75
C VAL A 3 -25.23 6.46 -7.06
N LEU A 4 -24.86 5.19 -7.12
CA LEU A 4 -25.61 4.09 -6.53
C LEU A 4 -25.33 3.91 -5.04
N SER A 5 -24.05 4.05 -4.63
CA SER A 5 -23.63 3.96 -3.23
C SER A 5 -22.28 4.65 -3.03
N ILE A 6 -21.99 5.01 -1.78
CA ILE A 6 -20.66 5.51 -1.41
C ILE A 6 -19.76 4.32 -1.08
N ASP A 7 -18.65 4.18 -1.79
CA ASP A 7 -17.61 3.22 -1.43
C ASP A 7 -16.95 3.64 -0.11
N SER A 8 -17.09 2.80 0.89
CA SER A 8 -16.56 3.04 2.23
C SER A 8 -15.18 2.40 2.45
N THR A 9 -14.53 1.92 1.40
CA THR A 9 -13.22 1.31 1.43
C THR A 9 -12.15 2.38 1.26
N PHE A 10 -11.31 2.55 2.27
CA PHE A 10 -10.33 3.63 2.28
C PHE A 10 -9.36 3.60 1.10
N ASN A 11 -8.77 2.44 0.81
CA ASN A 11 -7.81 2.31 -0.29
C ASN A 11 -8.41 2.65 -1.66
N HIS A 12 -9.67 2.32 -1.93
CA HIS A 12 -10.31 2.68 -3.21
C HIS A 12 -10.38 4.19 -3.40
N GLN A 13 -10.83 4.92 -2.37
CA GLN A 13 -10.91 6.38 -2.44
C GLN A 13 -9.52 7.03 -2.54
N LEU A 14 -8.54 6.51 -1.79
CA LEU A 14 -7.16 6.99 -1.82
C LEU A 14 -6.53 6.79 -3.19
N TRP A 15 -6.64 5.59 -3.76
CA TRP A 15 -6.10 5.27 -5.08
C TRP A 15 -6.79 6.05 -6.20
N PHE A 16 -8.10 6.26 -6.10
CA PHE A 16 -8.81 7.12 -7.03
C PHE A 16 -8.24 8.55 -7.03
N ALA A 17 -8.00 9.11 -5.85
CA ALA A 17 -7.40 10.44 -5.73
C ALA A 17 -5.95 10.47 -6.26
N ALA A 18 -5.14 9.46 -5.95
CA ALA A 18 -3.75 9.35 -6.39
C ALA A 18 -3.63 9.19 -7.92
N SER A 19 -4.47 8.34 -8.52
CA SER A 19 -4.51 8.16 -9.97
C SER A 19 -5.00 9.42 -10.68
N ALA A 20 -5.99 10.10 -10.12
CA ALA A 20 -6.49 11.36 -10.65
C ALA A 20 -5.42 12.47 -10.61
N ALA A 21 -4.59 12.51 -9.54
CA ALA A 21 -3.47 13.43 -9.44
C ALA A 21 -2.43 13.21 -10.55
N SER A 22 -2.11 11.95 -10.85
CA SER A 22 -1.15 11.61 -11.91
C SER A 22 -1.67 11.88 -13.34
N ALA A 23 -2.99 11.81 -13.54
CA ALA A 23 -3.60 11.98 -14.86
C ALA A 23 -4.09 13.41 -15.15
N GLY A 24 -4.23 14.23 -14.12
CA GLY A 24 -4.94 15.52 -14.20
C GLY A 24 -4.14 16.72 -13.70
N GLU A 25 -2.81 16.74 -13.84
CA GLU A 25 -1.93 17.77 -13.30
C GLU A 25 -2.38 19.21 -13.65
N GLU A 26 -2.88 19.45 -14.85
CA GLU A 26 -3.34 20.77 -15.29
C GLU A 26 -4.84 21.03 -15.05
N ASN A 27 -5.61 20.03 -14.59
CA ASN A 27 -7.05 20.17 -14.45
C ASN A 27 -7.44 20.71 -13.06
N LYS A 28 -7.78 22.01 -13.01
CA LYS A 28 -8.16 22.71 -11.77
C LYS A 28 -9.34 22.06 -11.04
N GLU A 29 -10.33 21.50 -11.73
CA GLU A 29 -11.49 20.86 -11.09
C GLU A 29 -11.08 19.56 -10.43
N VAL A 30 -10.26 18.74 -11.09
CA VAL A 30 -9.68 17.50 -10.52
C VAL A 30 -8.87 17.84 -9.28
N ASN A 31 -7.96 18.81 -9.37
CA ASN A 31 -7.13 19.24 -8.23
C ASN A 31 -7.98 19.75 -7.05
N ASN A 32 -9.05 20.49 -7.31
CA ASN A 32 -9.98 20.93 -6.27
C ASN A 32 -10.70 19.75 -5.60
N ARG A 33 -11.05 18.70 -6.33
CA ARG A 33 -11.67 17.49 -5.78
C ARG A 33 -10.68 16.70 -4.91
N ILE A 34 -9.43 16.56 -5.36
CA ILE A 34 -8.36 15.92 -4.60
C ILE A 34 -8.10 16.70 -3.29
N ASN A 35 -7.97 18.02 -3.36
CA ASN A 35 -7.79 18.85 -2.17
C ASN A 35 -8.94 18.72 -1.17
N ARG A 36 -10.19 18.62 -1.64
CA ARG A 36 -11.34 18.34 -0.76
C ARG A 36 -11.26 16.97 -0.10
N PHE A 37 -10.81 15.94 -0.81
CA PHE A 37 -10.55 14.62 -0.25
C PHE A 37 -9.45 14.68 0.83
N ILE A 38 -8.31 15.31 0.54
CA ILE A 38 -7.18 15.46 1.46
C ILE A 38 -7.60 16.17 2.76
N LYS A 39 -8.36 17.28 2.65
CA LYS A 39 -8.89 18.01 3.82
C LYS A 39 -9.75 17.15 4.74
N LYS A 40 -10.38 16.07 4.23
CA LYS A 40 -11.22 15.16 5.01
C LYS A 40 -10.46 13.95 5.59
N LEU A 41 -9.18 13.78 5.25
CA LEU A 41 -8.40 12.64 5.75
C LEU A 41 -8.26 12.63 7.27
N SER A 42 -8.03 13.78 7.91
CA SER A 42 -7.90 13.87 9.37
C SER A 42 -9.10 13.27 10.11
N ASP A 43 -10.30 13.46 9.57
CA ASP A 43 -11.55 13.02 10.18
C ASP A 43 -11.92 11.57 9.83
N ASN A 44 -11.58 11.12 8.62
CA ASN A 44 -12.10 9.88 8.03
C ASN A 44 -11.08 8.75 7.98
N TRP A 45 -9.78 9.04 8.07
CA TRP A 45 -8.73 8.05 8.06
C TRP A 45 -8.03 7.96 9.43
N ASN A 46 -7.56 6.76 9.78
CA ASN A 46 -6.83 6.55 11.01
C ASN A 46 -5.78 5.44 10.89
N THR A 47 -4.84 5.45 11.84
CA THR A 47 -3.84 4.41 12.04
C THR A 47 -4.02 3.74 13.39
N ALA A 48 -3.61 2.48 13.50
CA ALA A 48 -3.44 1.82 14.78
C ALA A 48 -2.29 2.44 15.59
N GLN A 49 -2.18 2.09 16.86
CA GLN A 49 -1.15 2.64 17.73
C GLN A 49 0.28 2.38 17.22
N ASN A 50 0.54 1.26 16.56
CA ASN A 50 1.84 0.94 15.95
C ASN A 50 2.07 1.58 14.57
N GLY A 51 1.11 2.29 13.98
CA GLY A 51 1.21 2.92 12.65
C GLY A 51 0.58 2.12 11.51
N ARG A 52 0.00 0.92 11.76
CA ARG A 52 -0.74 0.18 10.75
C ARG A 52 -1.96 0.98 10.28
N ILE A 53 -2.12 1.11 8.97
CA ILE A 53 -3.25 1.82 8.36
C ILE A 53 -4.53 1.01 8.53
N ILE A 54 -5.58 1.64 9.06
CA ILE A 54 -6.89 1.02 9.22
C ILE A 54 -7.63 1.07 7.90
N HIS A 55 -8.01 -0.09 7.39
CA HIS A 55 -8.59 -0.25 6.05
C HIS A 55 -10.00 0.36 5.89
N SER A 56 -10.77 0.44 6.96
CA SER A 56 -12.14 0.99 6.91
C SER A 56 -12.18 2.47 7.22
N LEU A 57 -12.94 3.23 6.42
CA LEU A 57 -13.24 4.64 6.73
C LEU A 57 -13.99 4.75 8.06
N LEU A 58 -13.68 5.78 8.82
CA LEU A 58 -14.32 6.05 10.12
C LEU A 58 -15.69 6.71 10.01
N THR A 59 -16.40 6.51 8.90
CA THR A 59 -17.72 7.11 8.66
C THR A 59 -18.79 6.54 9.57
N GLY A 60 -19.39 7.40 10.41
CA GLY A 60 -20.56 7.14 11.24
C GLY A 60 -20.32 6.45 12.60
N LYS A 61 -20.87 7.03 13.67
CA LYS A 61 -20.78 6.52 15.06
C LYS A 61 -21.29 5.07 15.20
N LYS A 62 -22.40 4.73 14.52
CA LYS A 62 -23.00 3.38 14.56
C LYS A 62 -22.09 2.30 13.96
N ARG A 63 -21.34 2.64 12.91
CA ARG A 63 -20.40 1.69 12.27
C ARG A 63 -19.18 1.45 13.15
N LYS A 64 -18.62 2.50 13.78
CA LYS A 64 -17.51 2.37 14.75
C LYS A 64 -17.87 1.43 15.90
N LEU A 65 -19.06 1.57 16.46
CA LEU A 65 -19.54 0.71 17.54
C LEU A 65 -19.71 -0.75 17.09
N ARG A 66 -20.33 -0.98 15.93
CA ARG A 66 -20.55 -2.32 15.38
C ARG A 66 -19.24 -3.06 15.06
N GLU A 67 -18.26 -2.37 14.47
CA GLU A 67 -16.94 -2.95 14.20
C GLU A 67 -16.15 -3.21 15.50
N GLY A 68 -16.25 -2.32 16.49
CA GLY A 68 -15.67 -2.54 17.82
C GLY A 68 -16.22 -3.79 18.49
N VAL A 69 -17.53 -3.97 18.51
CA VAL A 69 -18.21 -5.13 19.06
C VAL A 69 -17.81 -6.42 18.34
N LYS A 70 -17.77 -6.43 17.00
CA LYS A 70 -17.33 -7.61 16.23
C LYS A 70 -15.88 -8.02 16.54
N ARG A 71 -14.99 -7.05 16.73
CA ARG A 71 -13.57 -7.30 17.08
C ARG A 71 -13.39 -7.92 18.46
N ILE A 72 -14.27 -7.58 19.39
CA ILE A 72 -14.26 -8.15 20.76
C ILE A 72 -14.80 -9.59 20.76
N ILE A 73 -15.91 -9.83 20.07
CA ILE A 73 -16.63 -11.11 20.12
C ILE A 73 -15.99 -12.22 19.27
N LYS A 74 -15.23 -11.86 18.19
CA LYS A 74 -14.66 -12.82 17.24
C LYS A 74 -13.14 -12.61 17.07
N PRO A 75 -12.29 -13.27 17.89
CA PRO A 75 -10.82 -13.11 17.80
C PRO A 75 -10.23 -13.48 16.43
N ARG A 76 -10.77 -14.52 15.75
CA ARG A 76 -10.37 -14.88 14.38
C ARG A 76 -10.64 -13.74 13.38
N TYR A 77 -11.80 -13.13 13.45
CA TYR A 77 -12.16 -11.98 12.62
C TYR A 77 -11.21 -10.80 12.85
N LYS A 78 -10.81 -10.55 14.10
CA LYS A 78 -9.80 -9.53 14.43
C LYS A 78 -8.46 -9.82 13.76
N LYS A 79 -7.99 -11.07 13.80
CA LYS A 79 -6.73 -11.50 13.16
C LYS A 79 -6.77 -11.32 11.65
N GLU A 80 -7.85 -11.73 11.00
CA GLU A 80 -8.04 -11.57 9.54
C GLU A 80 -8.02 -10.10 9.10
N ILE A 81 -8.72 -9.23 9.83
CA ILE A 81 -8.69 -7.78 9.56
C ILE A 81 -7.27 -7.24 9.69
N VAL A 82 -6.56 -7.59 10.76
CA VAL A 82 -5.18 -7.14 10.99
C VAL A 82 -4.26 -7.60 9.85
N LEU A 83 -4.34 -8.87 9.44
CA LEU A 83 -3.55 -9.40 8.33
C LEU A 83 -3.91 -8.74 7.00
N LYS A 84 -5.19 -8.43 6.77
CA LYS A 84 -5.61 -7.66 5.60
C LYS A 84 -5.00 -6.25 5.62
N GLU A 85 -5.09 -5.55 6.74
CA GLU A 85 -4.53 -4.20 6.91
C GLU A 85 -3.01 -4.19 6.69
N ILE A 86 -2.29 -5.24 7.14
CA ILE A 86 -0.85 -5.41 6.89
C ILE A 86 -0.56 -5.60 5.40
N GLY A 87 -1.31 -6.45 4.71
CA GLY A 87 -1.12 -6.69 3.28
C GLY A 87 -1.45 -5.49 2.39
N TYR A 88 -2.26 -4.55 2.89
CA TYR A 88 -2.58 -3.28 2.21
C TYR A 88 -1.76 -2.09 2.70
N GLN A 89 -0.82 -2.28 3.63
CA GLN A 89 -0.02 -1.19 4.21
C GLN A 89 0.77 -0.46 3.13
N THR A 90 1.55 -1.21 2.36
CA THR A 90 2.41 -0.67 1.29
C THR A 90 1.60 -0.13 0.12
N PHE A 91 0.53 -0.81 -0.25
CA PHE A 91 -0.43 -0.34 -1.24
C PHE A 91 -1.00 1.05 -0.92
N ASN A 92 -1.40 1.27 0.33
CA ASN A 92 -1.88 2.58 0.77
C ASN A 92 -0.76 3.63 0.81
N LEU A 93 0.42 3.28 1.32
CA LEU A 93 1.55 4.20 1.39
C LEU A 93 2.05 4.61 0.00
N TYR A 94 1.99 3.70 -0.98
CA TYR A 94 2.31 4.01 -2.37
C TYR A 94 1.39 5.10 -2.94
N ALA A 95 0.09 5.00 -2.72
CA ALA A 95 -0.86 6.02 -3.17
C ALA A 95 -0.67 7.37 -2.46
N PHE A 96 -0.28 7.37 -1.17
CA PHE A 96 0.12 8.60 -0.49
C PHE A 96 1.41 9.19 -1.08
N ALA A 97 2.39 8.36 -1.43
CA ALA A 97 3.61 8.79 -2.08
C ALA A 97 3.30 9.46 -3.43
N MET A 98 2.40 8.89 -4.24
CA MET A 98 1.93 9.49 -5.49
C MET A 98 1.32 10.89 -5.29
N LEU A 99 0.52 11.08 -4.25
CA LEU A 99 -0.08 12.39 -3.96
C LEU A 99 0.98 13.42 -3.52
N ILE A 100 1.97 13.00 -2.74
CA ILE A 100 3.08 13.88 -2.32
C ILE A 100 3.95 14.26 -3.51
N ASP A 101 4.30 13.29 -4.34
CA ASP A 101 5.12 13.47 -5.54
C ASP A 101 4.43 14.41 -6.57
N ALA A 102 3.11 14.33 -6.66
CA ALA A 102 2.27 15.26 -7.43
C ALA A 102 2.08 16.66 -6.75
N GLY A 103 2.79 16.95 -5.66
CA GLY A 103 2.81 18.27 -5.01
C GLY A 103 1.66 18.55 -4.04
N PHE A 104 0.79 17.57 -3.75
CA PHE A 104 -0.31 17.78 -2.80
C PHE A 104 0.19 17.82 -1.36
N GLN A 105 -0.34 18.79 -0.59
CA GLN A 105 0.03 19.01 0.81
C GLN A 105 -1.00 18.40 1.77
N PHE A 106 -0.53 17.81 2.86
CA PHE A 106 -1.35 17.27 3.93
C PHE A 106 -1.21 18.11 5.20
N SER A 107 -2.18 18.03 6.10
CA SER A 107 -2.06 18.64 7.41
C SER A 107 -0.99 17.93 8.26
N ASP A 108 -0.43 18.64 9.26
CA ASP A 108 0.58 18.09 10.17
C ASP A 108 0.12 16.81 10.87
N ASP A 109 -1.16 16.70 11.19
CA ASP A 109 -1.73 15.49 11.77
C ASP A 109 -1.67 14.31 10.80
N VAL A 110 -2.01 14.51 9.53
CA VAL A 110 -1.90 13.48 8.50
C VAL A 110 -0.45 13.11 8.26
N TYR A 111 0.47 14.07 8.15
CA TYR A 111 1.90 13.81 8.01
C TYR A 111 2.47 13.01 9.20
N ARG A 112 2.10 13.35 10.43
CA ARG A 112 2.51 12.60 11.62
C ARG A 112 2.04 11.14 11.56
N ARG A 113 0.81 10.88 11.12
CA ARG A 113 0.28 9.53 10.93
C ARG A 113 1.00 8.80 9.80
N LEU A 114 1.30 9.46 8.69
CA LEU A 114 2.06 8.90 7.58
C LEU A 114 3.47 8.50 8.01
N LYS A 115 4.19 9.40 8.70
CA LYS A 115 5.52 9.11 9.25
C LYS A 115 5.51 7.87 10.15
N LYS A 116 4.48 7.75 11.01
CA LYS A 116 4.28 6.58 11.86
C LYS A 116 4.01 5.31 11.04
N SER A 117 3.25 5.42 9.95
CA SER A 117 2.93 4.31 9.07
C SER A 117 4.13 3.82 8.26
N VAL A 118 5.00 4.73 7.82
CA VAL A 118 6.27 4.40 7.15
C VAL A 118 7.22 3.72 8.15
N ASN A 119 7.33 4.23 9.38
CA ASN A 119 8.14 3.58 10.42
C ASN A 119 7.64 2.17 10.77
N TYR A 120 6.32 1.98 10.79
CA TYR A 120 5.74 0.64 10.98
C TYR A 120 6.12 -0.30 9.83
N MET A 121 6.05 0.15 8.58
CA MET A 121 6.47 -0.64 7.40
C MET A 121 7.92 -1.12 7.52
N GLN A 122 8.81 -0.34 8.13
CA GLN A 122 10.20 -0.72 8.34
C GLN A 122 10.43 -1.58 9.58
N SER A 123 9.43 -1.77 10.45
CA SER A 123 9.56 -2.49 11.71
C SER A 123 9.78 -4.00 11.53
N LYS A 124 10.44 -4.63 12.51
CA LYS A 124 10.58 -6.09 12.58
C LYS A 124 9.22 -6.79 12.62
N GLU A 125 8.22 -6.18 13.27
CA GLU A 125 6.87 -6.70 13.33
C GLU A 125 6.26 -6.79 11.93
N PHE A 126 6.28 -5.70 11.16
CA PHE A 126 5.77 -5.68 9.79
C PHE A 126 6.49 -6.70 8.92
N LYS A 127 7.84 -6.70 8.93
CA LYS A 127 8.67 -7.63 8.15
C LYS A 127 8.34 -9.10 8.44
N LYS A 128 7.94 -9.44 9.67
CA LYS A 128 7.48 -10.79 10.03
C LYS A 128 6.06 -11.08 9.56
N LEU A 129 5.13 -10.14 9.76
CA LEU A 129 3.72 -10.38 9.54
C LEU A 129 3.31 -10.31 8.07
N ILE A 130 4.06 -9.60 7.23
CA ILE A 130 3.77 -9.44 5.80
C ILE A 130 3.80 -10.77 5.05
N TYR A 131 4.58 -11.75 5.49
CA TYR A 131 4.61 -13.10 4.92
C TYR A 131 3.44 -13.98 5.34
N LEU A 132 2.68 -13.59 6.36
CA LEU A 132 1.56 -14.36 6.89
C LEU A 132 0.22 -13.98 6.26
N THR A 133 0.19 -13.01 5.37
CA THR A 133 -1.02 -12.52 4.75
C THR A 133 -1.09 -12.82 3.26
N LYS A 134 -2.23 -13.36 2.81
CA LYS A 134 -2.51 -13.57 1.39
C LYS A 134 -2.68 -12.28 0.58
N TYR A 135 -2.75 -11.14 1.24
CA TYR A 135 -2.89 -9.81 0.62
C TYR A 135 -1.55 -9.11 0.37
N SER A 136 -0.42 -9.81 0.55
CA SER A 136 0.93 -9.33 0.31
C SER A 136 1.46 -9.82 -1.05
N PHE A 137 2.66 -10.35 -1.08
CA PHE A 137 3.44 -10.73 -2.27
C PHE A 137 2.63 -11.36 -3.42
N SER A 138 1.60 -12.12 -3.10
CA SER A 138 0.72 -12.78 -4.07
C SER A 138 -0.38 -11.87 -4.62
N TYR A 139 -0.56 -10.66 -4.06
CA TYR A 139 -1.66 -9.77 -4.39
C TYR A 139 -1.21 -8.30 -4.47
N ASN A 140 -0.72 -7.72 -3.37
CA ASN A 140 -0.09 -6.40 -3.33
C ASN A 140 1.42 -6.61 -3.26
N PRO A 141 2.20 -6.31 -4.33
CA PRO A 141 3.61 -6.63 -4.40
C PRO A 141 4.47 -5.62 -3.62
N PRO A 142 4.84 -5.89 -2.35
CA PRO A 142 5.62 -4.94 -1.54
C PRO A 142 6.99 -4.67 -2.16
N GLY A 143 7.54 -5.59 -2.93
CA GLY A 143 8.80 -5.39 -3.63
C GLY A 143 8.75 -4.35 -4.73
N TRP A 144 7.58 -4.04 -5.28
CA TRP A 144 7.38 -2.97 -6.24
C TRP A 144 6.95 -1.67 -5.57
N GLU A 145 6.22 -1.75 -4.48
CA GLU A 145 5.65 -0.61 -3.78
C GLU A 145 6.68 0.09 -2.87
N ILE A 146 7.43 -0.67 -2.08
CA ILE A 146 8.33 -0.12 -1.04
C ILE A 146 9.47 0.74 -1.61
N PRO A 147 10.15 0.39 -2.72
CA PRO A 147 11.20 1.23 -3.27
C PRO A 147 10.75 2.67 -3.56
N TYR A 148 9.57 2.84 -4.15
CA TYR A 148 9.01 4.16 -4.40
C TYR A 148 8.58 4.87 -3.11
N ILE A 149 7.96 4.15 -2.16
CA ILE A 149 7.62 4.73 -0.85
C ILE A 149 8.87 5.25 -0.15
N ILE A 150 9.96 4.49 -0.17
CA ILE A 150 11.24 4.89 0.43
C ILE A 150 11.79 6.14 -0.27
N SER A 151 11.78 6.21 -1.59
CA SER A 151 12.31 7.35 -2.34
C SER A 151 11.59 8.66 -1.98
N VAL A 152 10.30 8.61 -1.68
CA VAL A 152 9.49 9.79 -1.34
C VAL A 152 9.59 10.15 0.14
N PHE A 153 9.56 9.16 1.04
CA PHE A 153 9.47 9.41 2.48
C PHE A 153 10.82 9.33 3.22
N LYS A 154 11.79 8.58 2.72
CA LYS A 154 13.08 8.29 3.36
C LYS A 154 14.18 8.02 2.32
N PRO A 155 14.57 9.00 1.52
CA PRO A 155 15.54 8.79 0.44
C PRO A 155 16.91 8.29 0.95
N GLU A 156 17.24 8.50 2.22
CA GLU A 156 18.45 7.99 2.86
C GLU A 156 18.47 6.47 3.08
N ALA A 157 17.30 5.81 3.02
CA ALA A 157 17.14 4.38 3.32
C ALA A 157 17.08 3.48 2.06
N THR A 158 17.64 3.93 0.94
CA THR A 158 17.54 3.26 -0.37
C THR A 158 18.05 1.81 -0.36
N ASN A 159 19.01 1.47 0.51
CA ASN A 159 19.54 0.11 0.64
C ASN A 159 18.46 -0.94 1.03
N GLU A 160 17.39 -0.52 1.70
CA GLU A 160 16.29 -1.44 2.02
C GLU A 160 15.49 -1.87 0.78
N SER A 161 15.49 -1.09 -0.29
CA SER A 161 14.78 -1.38 -1.53
C SER A 161 15.23 -2.70 -2.17
N HIS A 162 16.53 -2.96 -2.18
CA HIS A 162 17.11 -4.21 -2.73
C HIS A 162 16.56 -5.47 -2.03
N TYR A 163 16.44 -5.40 -0.70
CA TYR A 163 15.87 -6.52 0.06
C TYR A 163 14.45 -6.84 -0.41
N TRP A 164 13.58 -5.83 -0.52
CA TRP A 164 12.19 -6.04 -0.89
C TRP A 164 12.00 -6.49 -2.32
N ILE A 165 12.77 -5.95 -3.27
CA ILE A 165 12.78 -6.39 -4.67
C ILE A 165 13.15 -7.86 -4.76
N ASN A 166 14.24 -8.26 -4.09
CA ASN A 166 14.69 -9.65 -4.09
C ASN A 166 13.66 -10.59 -3.44
N GLN A 167 12.98 -10.16 -2.36
CA GLN A 167 11.91 -10.97 -1.76
C GLN A 167 10.73 -11.13 -2.72
N GLN A 168 10.34 -10.10 -3.47
CA GLN A 168 9.27 -10.19 -4.45
C GLN A 168 9.63 -11.13 -5.60
N LEU A 169 10.84 -11.02 -6.14
CA LEU A 169 11.33 -11.90 -7.19
C LEU A 169 11.36 -13.36 -6.74
N LYS A 170 11.92 -13.64 -5.56
CA LYS A 170 11.92 -15.00 -4.99
C LYS A 170 10.55 -15.58 -4.82
N HIS A 171 9.57 -14.75 -4.49
CA HIS A 171 8.20 -15.21 -4.24
C HIS A 171 7.40 -15.45 -5.54
N SER A 172 7.60 -14.59 -6.54
CA SER A 172 6.65 -14.48 -7.64
C SER A 172 7.25 -14.68 -9.04
N TYR A 173 8.57 -14.60 -9.20
CA TYR A 173 9.21 -14.70 -10.51
C TYR A 173 9.34 -16.16 -10.97
N ASP A 174 8.80 -16.47 -12.13
CA ASP A 174 9.01 -17.73 -12.85
C ASP A 174 10.10 -17.54 -13.89
N SER A 175 11.22 -18.23 -13.72
CA SER A 175 12.36 -18.15 -14.64
C SER A 175 12.08 -18.87 -15.99
N LYS A 176 11.14 -19.83 -16.03
CA LYS A 176 10.76 -20.54 -17.24
C LYS A 176 9.96 -19.63 -18.17
N ASP A 177 8.95 -18.98 -17.62
CA ASP A 177 8.04 -18.11 -18.38
C ASP A 177 8.50 -16.65 -18.38
N LYS A 178 9.58 -16.32 -17.65
CA LYS A 178 10.09 -14.95 -17.47
C LYS A 178 8.98 -13.97 -17.03
N SER A 179 8.11 -14.41 -16.15
CA SER A 179 6.94 -13.68 -15.70
C SER A 179 6.80 -13.69 -14.18
N MET A 180 5.97 -12.81 -13.62
CA MET A 180 5.63 -12.74 -12.19
C MET A 180 4.41 -13.62 -11.90
N SER A 181 4.49 -14.91 -12.23
CA SER A 181 3.35 -15.83 -12.24
C SER A 181 3.26 -16.76 -11.04
N LEU A 182 4.34 -16.93 -10.27
CA LEU A 182 4.33 -17.84 -9.14
C LEU A 182 3.52 -17.28 -7.96
N ASN A 183 2.89 -18.21 -7.23
CA ASN A 183 2.21 -17.96 -5.96
C ASN A 183 1.12 -16.87 -6.01
N THR A 184 0.52 -16.63 -7.17
CA THR A 184 -0.61 -15.71 -7.32
C THR A 184 -1.86 -16.41 -7.83
N ALA A 185 -3.03 -16.00 -7.32
CA ALA A 185 -4.33 -16.46 -7.82
C ALA A 185 -4.85 -15.59 -8.98
N ASP A 186 -4.29 -14.40 -9.17
CA ASP A 186 -4.64 -13.43 -10.23
C ASP A 186 -3.39 -13.04 -11.00
N LEU A 187 -3.04 -13.91 -11.95
CA LEU A 187 -1.85 -13.77 -12.79
C LEU A 187 -1.82 -12.44 -13.58
N HIS A 188 -2.95 -12.06 -14.14
CA HIS A 188 -3.02 -10.87 -14.99
C HIS A 188 -2.81 -9.59 -14.18
N THR A 189 -3.51 -9.45 -13.07
CA THR A 189 -3.36 -8.30 -12.18
C THR A 189 -1.95 -8.26 -11.60
N HIS A 190 -1.41 -9.39 -11.17
CA HIS A 190 -0.09 -9.43 -10.55
C HIS A 190 1.03 -9.05 -11.53
N ASN A 191 1.00 -9.55 -12.77
CA ASN A 191 1.94 -9.15 -13.81
C ASN A 191 1.77 -7.66 -14.18
N ALA A 192 0.54 -7.17 -14.28
CA ALA A 192 0.29 -5.75 -14.56
C ALA A 192 0.88 -4.83 -13.49
N ARG A 193 0.98 -5.28 -12.22
CA ARG A 193 1.54 -4.49 -11.13
C ARG A 193 3.03 -4.15 -11.28
N ILE A 194 3.74 -4.75 -12.24
CA ILE A 194 5.13 -4.37 -12.60
C ILE A 194 5.21 -2.89 -13.02
N TYR A 195 4.14 -2.30 -13.56
CA TYR A 195 4.13 -0.88 -13.93
C TYR A 195 4.47 0.05 -12.76
N GLU A 196 4.30 -0.38 -11.52
CA GLU A 196 4.64 0.41 -10.34
C GLU A 196 6.14 0.70 -10.23
N CYS A 197 6.98 -0.15 -10.85
CA CYS A 197 8.43 0.03 -10.91
C CYS A 197 8.85 1.27 -11.71
N VAL A 198 8.01 1.79 -12.63
CA VAL A 198 8.33 2.99 -13.44
C VAL A 198 8.48 4.26 -12.60
N ARG A 199 8.02 4.23 -11.35
CA ARG A 199 8.16 5.36 -10.41
C ARG A 199 9.41 5.25 -9.53
N TRP A 200 10.20 4.20 -9.69
CA TRP A 200 11.44 4.08 -8.94
C TRP A 200 12.42 5.17 -9.40
N PRO A 201 13.25 5.69 -8.50
CA PRO A 201 14.34 6.55 -8.91
C PRO A 201 15.29 5.77 -9.83
N ASP A 202 15.97 6.48 -10.73
CA ASP A 202 17.00 5.93 -11.63
C ASP A 202 18.23 5.45 -10.81
N SER A 203 18.04 4.41 -10.06
CA SER A 203 19.10 3.73 -9.31
C SER A 203 19.28 2.34 -9.88
N TYR A 204 20.51 1.98 -10.18
CA TYR A 204 20.85 0.66 -10.66
C TYR A 204 20.64 -0.36 -9.53
N PHE A 205 19.53 -1.08 -9.60
CA PHE A 205 19.29 -2.21 -8.72
C PHE A 205 20.06 -3.41 -9.26
N LYS A 206 21.13 -3.83 -8.57
CA LYS A 206 21.78 -5.08 -8.85
C LYS A 206 20.88 -6.22 -8.35
N ILE A 207 20.20 -6.87 -9.27
CA ILE A 207 19.41 -8.07 -8.98
C ILE A 207 20.38 -9.24 -8.96
N GLU A 208 20.57 -9.86 -7.80
CA GLU A 208 21.38 -11.07 -7.65
C GLU A 208 20.53 -12.28 -8.08
N MET A 209 20.41 -12.50 -9.39
CA MET A 209 19.62 -13.60 -9.96
C MET A 209 20.13 -14.97 -9.47
N ASP A 210 21.43 -15.10 -9.22
CA ASP A 210 22.06 -16.34 -8.75
C ASP A 210 21.63 -16.75 -7.32
N LYS A 211 21.10 -15.80 -6.54
CA LYS A 211 20.54 -16.05 -5.20
C LYS A 211 19.03 -16.27 -5.20
N ILE A 212 18.39 -16.21 -6.36
CA ILE A 212 17.00 -16.62 -6.52
C ILE A 212 17.02 -18.15 -6.62
N SER A 213 17.14 -18.83 -5.48
CA SER A 213 16.98 -20.29 -5.42
C SER A 213 15.54 -20.61 -5.81
N ILE A 214 15.39 -21.13 -7.02
CA ILE A 214 14.14 -21.71 -7.50
C ILE A 214 13.88 -22.93 -6.61
N PRO A 215 12.74 -23.07 -5.94
CA PRO A 215 12.38 -24.31 -5.31
C PRO A 215 12.33 -25.38 -6.43
N THR A 216 13.26 -26.28 -6.46
CA THR A 216 13.17 -27.51 -7.27
C THR A 216 12.10 -28.36 -6.57
N ASN A 217 10.94 -28.51 -7.22
CA ASN A 217 9.94 -29.49 -6.86
C ASN A 217 10.49 -30.89 -7.00
#